data_f7ccb168fff7e88c1232bd74d1021fcb
#
_entry.id   f7ccb168fff7e88c1232bd74d1021fcb
#
_cell.length_a   1.000
_cell.length_b   1.000
_cell.length_c   1.000
_cell.angle_alpha   90.00
_cell.angle_beta   90.00
_cell.angle_gamma   90.00
#
_symmetry.space_group_name_H-M   'P 1'
#
loop_
_entity.id
_entity.type
_entity.pdbx_description
1 polymer ?
#
loop_
_entity_poly.entity_id
_entity_poly.type
_entity_poly.pdbx_seq_one_letter_code
_entity_poly.pdbx_strand_id
1 'polypeptide(L)'
;ESASTPRSRARGRGPAPAPATRQVDYHQLKNPFPGQMVFSHDRVEYLHERSLDVLEKFGIKVLLPQAREIFRAAGALVDESTEMVRIGREIVTRALASAPKHIHAHAGAPHRDLDLSLGQLSFMAGCGAPNVTDIDVGRRAGNLADYENLVKLVQGFDVLQWQGPYIEAQDVPPHLRHYAVSRA
;
A
#
# COMPACT_ATOMS: atom_id res chain seq x y z
N GLU A 1 -39.69 71.06 13.84
CA GLU A 1 -38.44 70.33 14.06
C GLU A 1 -38.72 68.87 13.89
N SER A 2 -38.37 68.33 12.75
CA SER A 2 -38.52 66.92 12.41
C SER A 2 -37.21 66.19 12.65
N ALA A 3 -37.16 65.31 13.60
CA ALA A 3 -36.00 64.49 13.96
C ALA A 3 -35.86 63.39 12.95
N SER A 4 -34.74 63.32 12.21
CA SER A 4 -34.40 62.26 11.30
C SER A 4 -33.83 61.06 12.04
N THR A 5 -34.46 59.91 11.88
CA THR A 5 -34.01 58.62 12.41
C THR A 5 -32.77 58.12 11.63
N PRO A 6 -31.69 57.65 12.29
CA PRO A 6 -30.51 57.16 11.57
C PRO A 6 -30.80 55.83 10.93
N ARG A 7 -30.52 55.71 9.61
CA ARG A 7 -30.58 54.47 8.85
C ARG A 7 -29.53 53.49 9.35
N SER A 8 -29.96 52.31 9.80
CA SER A 8 -29.10 51.20 10.18
C SER A 8 -28.28 50.75 8.96
N ARG A 9 -26.98 50.80 9.09
CA ARG A 9 -26.06 50.21 8.08
C ARG A 9 -26.27 48.71 8.04
N ALA A 10 -26.73 48.21 6.89
CA ALA A 10 -26.81 46.77 6.60
C ALA A 10 -25.41 46.15 6.81
N ARG A 11 -25.31 45.21 7.75
CA ARG A 11 -24.10 44.40 7.93
C ARG A 11 -23.88 43.67 6.62
N GLY A 12 -22.78 43.95 5.93
CA GLY A 12 -22.36 43.26 4.75
C GLY A 12 -22.26 41.76 5.04
N ARG A 13 -22.94 40.93 4.25
CA ARG A 13 -22.72 39.49 4.22
C ARG A 13 -21.26 39.27 3.96
N GLY A 14 -20.55 38.63 4.86
CA GLY A 14 -19.21 38.11 4.59
C GLY A 14 -19.20 37.25 3.34
N PRO A 15 -18.04 37.00 2.69
CA PRO A 15 -17.94 36.16 1.52
C PRO A 15 -18.57 34.80 1.84
N ALA A 16 -19.37 34.28 0.92
CA ALA A 16 -19.97 32.95 1.04
C ALA A 16 -18.84 31.93 1.26
N PRO A 17 -19.00 30.98 2.19
CA PRO A 17 -18.01 29.93 2.35
C PRO A 17 -17.78 29.24 0.99
N ALA A 18 -16.51 28.97 0.67
CA ALA A 18 -16.18 28.23 -0.53
C ALA A 18 -16.97 26.90 -0.53
N PRO A 19 -17.47 26.46 -1.69
CA PRO A 19 -18.20 25.19 -1.76
C PRO A 19 -17.29 24.09 -1.22
N ALA A 20 -17.81 23.32 -0.26
CA ALA A 20 -17.09 22.15 0.27
C ALA A 20 -16.77 21.22 -0.88
N THR A 21 -15.53 20.74 -0.94
CA THR A 21 -15.13 19.73 -1.94
C THR A 21 -16.05 18.52 -1.78
N ARG A 22 -16.80 18.19 -2.84
CA ARG A 22 -17.66 17.01 -2.83
C ARG A 22 -16.77 15.78 -2.74
N GLN A 23 -16.86 15.05 -1.66
CA GLN A 23 -16.26 13.74 -1.53
C GLN A 23 -17.13 12.69 -2.21
N VAL A 24 -16.48 11.67 -2.77
CA VAL A 24 -17.14 10.50 -3.31
C VAL A 24 -17.39 9.54 -2.15
N ASP A 25 -18.59 8.97 -2.05
CA ASP A 25 -18.90 7.97 -1.03
C ASP A 25 -17.93 6.79 -1.13
N TYR A 26 -17.50 6.28 0.04
CA TYR A 26 -16.58 5.15 0.09
C TYR A 26 -17.16 3.94 -0.63
N HIS A 27 -16.46 3.44 -1.62
CA HIS A 27 -16.72 2.16 -2.27
C HIS A 27 -15.46 1.66 -2.97
N GLN A 28 -15.32 0.35 -3.04
CA GLN A 28 -14.23 -0.25 -3.81
C GLN A 28 -14.61 -0.25 -5.31
N LEU A 29 -13.74 0.31 -6.12
CA LEU A 29 -13.94 0.36 -7.57
C LEU A 29 -13.58 -0.97 -8.22
N LYS A 30 -14.27 -1.26 -9.33
CA LYS A 30 -13.88 -2.34 -10.25
C LYS A 30 -13.19 -1.74 -11.47
N ASN A 31 -12.16 -2.42 -11.96
CA ASN A 31 -11.52 -2.02 -13.19
C ASN A 31 -12.53 -2.14 -14.36
N PRO A 32 -12.91 -1.03 -15.01
CA PRO A 32 -13.87 -1.06 -16.11
C PRO A 32 -13.25 -1.54 -17.43
N PHE A 33 -11.93 -1.69 -17.47
CA PHE A 33 -11.21 -2.07 -18.68
C PHE A 33 -10.88 -3.56 -18.68
N PRO A 34 -10.85 -4.23 -19.84
CA PRO A 34 -10.28 -5.56 -19.94
C PRO A 34 -8.81 -5.53 -19.58
N GLY A 35 -8.30 -6.63 -19.06
CA GLY A 35 -6.87 -6.77 -18.75
C GLY A 35 -6.02 -6.51 -19.99
N GLN A 36 -5.06 -5.61 -19.86
CA GLN A 36 -4.09 -5.36 -20.94
C GLN A 36 -2.95 -6.36 -20.85
N MET A 37 -2.72 -7.10 -21.91
CA MET A 37 -1.60 -8.03 -22.01
C MET A 37 -0.40 -7.33 -22.66
N VAL A 38 0.65 -7.10 -21.87
CA VAL A 38 1.92 -6.54 -22.36
C VAL A 38 2.71 -7.59 -23.15
N PHE A 39 2.60 -8.86 -22.75
CA PHE A 39 3.21 -10.00 -23.42
C PHE A 39 2.14 -10.97 -23.91
N SER A 40 2.44 -11.70 -25.01
CA SER A 40 1.61 -12.82 -25.43
C SER A 40 1.59 -13.93 -24.38
N HIS A 41 0.58 -14.80 -24.43
CA HIS A 41 0.47 -15.98 -23.57
C HIS A 41 1.75 -16.84 -23.61
N ASP A 42 2.24 -17.16 -24.80
CA ASP A 42 3.45 -17.96 -24.99
C ASP A 42 4.68 -17.31 -24.35
N ARG A 43 4.74 -15.97 -24.39
CA ARG A 43 5.85 -15.24 -23.76
C ARG A 43 5.77 -15.31 -22.24
N VAL A 44 4.59 -15.21 -21.67
CA VAL A 44 4.38 -15.36 -20.23
C VAL A 44 4.72 -16.79 -19.79
N GLU A 45 4.27 -17.79 -20.53
CA GLU A 45 4.57 -19.20 -20.27
C GLU A 45 6.09 -19.46 -20.37
N TYR A 46 6.75 -18.96 -21.41
CA TYR A 46 8.20 -19.04 -21.53
C TYR A 46 8.94 -18.43 -20.34
N LEU A 47 8.52 -17.26 -19.86
CA LEU A 47 9.11 -16.62 -18.70
C LEU A 47 8.90 -17.45 -17.44
N HIS A 48 7.71 -18.01 -17.27
CA HIS A 48 7.39 -18.90 -16.15
C HIS A 48 8.31 -20.13 -16.16
N GLU A 49 8.42 -20.82 -17.30
CA GLU A 49 9.29 -21.98 -17.45
C GLU A 49 10.76 -21.65 -17.15
N ARG A 50 11.26 -20.50 -17.61
CA ARG A 50 12.65 -20.09 -17.31
C ARG A 50 12.83 -19.76 -15.83
N SER A 51 11.81 -19.22 -15.17
CA SER A 51 11.84 -18.97 -13.72
C SER A 51 11.92 -20.29 -12.94
N LEU A 52 11.16 -21.31 -13.35
CA LEU A 52 11.23 -22.65 -12.77
C LEU A 52 12.61 -23.30 -12.99
N ASP A 53 13.19 -23.15 -14.18
CA ASP A 53 14.55 -23.62 -14.45
C ASP A 53 15.59 -22.99 -13.52
N VAL A 54 15.47 -21.69 -13.24
CA VAL A 54 16.36 -20.99 -12.32
C VAL A 54 16.24 -21.55 -10.90
N LEU A 55 15.01 -21.71 -10.41
CA LEU A 55 14.76 -22.23 -9.06
C LEU A 55 15.26 -23.68 -8.90
N GLU A 56 15.07 -24.53 -9.92
CA GLU A 56 15.42 -25.94 -9.88
C GLU A 56 16.91 -26.19 -10.09
N LYS A 57 17.52 -25.51 -11.08
CA LYS A 57 18.91 -25.79 -11.50
C LYS A 57 19.94 -24.97 -10.71
N PHE A 58 19.66 -23.70 -10.47
CA PHE A 58 20.56 -22.79 -9.77
C PHE A 58 20.15 -22.62 -8.30
N GLY A 59 18.85 -22.46 -8.04
CA GLY A 59 18.32 -22.22 -6.70
C GLY A 59 18.46 -20.79 -6.24
N ILE A 60 18.21 -20.58 -4.96
CA ILE A 60 18.33 -19.31 -4.26
C ILE A 60 19.18 -19.47 -2.99
N LYS A 61 19.88 -18.43 -2.59
CA LYS A 61 20.61 -18.43 -1.33
C LYS A 61 19.67 -18.03 -0.20
N VAL A 62 19.56 -18.91 0.83
CA VAL A 62 18.68 -18.72 1.98
C VAL A 62 19.53 -18.67 3.24
N LEU A 63 19.76 -17.48 3.77
CA LEU A 63 20.66 -17.25 4.90
C LEU A 63 20.13 -17.78 6.23
N LEU A 64 18.81 -17.73 6.43
CA LEU A 64 18.17 -18.12 7.69
C LEU A 64 18.07 -19.66 7.80
N PRO A 65 18.70 -20.31 8.80
CA PRO A 65 18.67 -21.76 8.97
C PRO A 65 17.23 -22.32 9.08
N GLN A 66 16.36 -21.69 9.86
CA GLN A 66 14.97 -22.10 10.03
C GLN A 66 14.19 -22.10 8.69
N ALA A 67 14.48 -21.15 7.81
CA ALA A 67 13.85 -21.16 6.47
C ALA A 67 14.37 -22.33 5.61
N ARG A 68 15.65 -22.66 5.69
CA ARG A 68 16.20 -23.84 5.01
C ARG A 68 15.55 -25.14 5.47
N GLU A 69 15.26 -25.28 6.78
CA GLU A 69 14.51 -26.43 7.31
C GLU A 69 13.11 -26.55 6.69
N ILE A 70 12.39 -25.41 6.55
CA ILE A 70 11.06 -25.39 5.92
C ILE A 70 11.15 -25.85 4.46
N PHE A 71 12.13 -25.36 3.71
CA PHE A 71 12.36 -25.79 2.32
C PHE A 71 12.71 -27.27 2.23
N ARG A 72 13.56 -27.76 3.14
CA ARG A 72 13.92 -29.19 3.20
C ARG A 72 12.70 -30.06 3.51
N ALA A 73 11.87 -29.65 4.47
CA ALA A 73 10.63 -30.35 4.79
C ALA A 73 9.63 -30.38 3.62
N ALA A 74 9.65 -29.36 2.78
CA ALA A 74 8.85 -29.32 1.55
C ALA A 74 9.41 -30.19 0.40
N GLY A 75 10.62 -30.73 0.56
CA GLY A 75 11.29 -31.60 -0.44
C GLY A 75 12.33 -30.89 -1.30
N ALA A 76 12.71 -29.65 -0.98
CA ALA A 76 13.75 -28.91 -1.70
C ALA A 76 15.16 -29.47 -1.36
N LEU A 77 16.09 -29.34 -2.30
CA LEU A 77 17.49 -29.71 -2.10
C LEU A 77 18.21 -28.55 -1.42
N VAL A 78 18.69 -28.79 -0.20
CA VAL A 78 19.39 -27.78 0.61
C VAL A 78 20.85 -28.16 0.77
N ASP A 79 21.73 -27.27 0.38
CA ASP A 79 23.18 -27.35 0.64
C ASP A 79 23.52 -26.39 1.77
N GLU A 80 23.82 -26.93 2.95
CA GLU A 80 24.14 -26.12 4.14
C GLU A 80 25.49 -25.42 4.03
N SER A 81 26.43 -25.98 3.24
CA SER A 81 27.76 -25.41 3.11
C SER A 81 27.78 -24.11 2.31
N THR A 82 26.88 -24.00 1.34
CA THR A 82 26.72 -22.83 0.46
C THR A 82 25.48 -22.01 0.77
N GLU A 83 24.61 -22.52 1.66
CA GLU A 83 23.28 -21.95 1.98
C GLU A 83 22.34 -21.91 0.76
N MET A 84 22.63 -22.70 -0.28
CA MET A 84 21.82 -22.77 -1.50
C MET A 84 20.67 -23.75 -1.34
N VAL A 85 19.51 -23.32 -1.84
CA VAL A 85 18.27 -24.10 -1.87
C VAL A 85 17.79 -24.21 -3.31
N ARG A 86 17.70 -25.44 -3.84
CA ARG A 86 17.12 -25.72 -5.16
C ARG A 86 15.71 -26.24 -4.97
N ILE A 87 14.76 -25.59 -5.66
CA ILE A 87 13.33 -25.82 -5.46
C ILE A 87 12.78 -26.48 -6.72
N GLY A 88 12.35 -27.73 -6.60
CA GLY A 88 11.77 -28.49 -7.71
C GLY A 88 10.42 -27.90 -8.17
N ARG A 89 10.08 -28.11 -9.43
CA ARG A 89 8.88 -27.58 -10.10
C ARG A 89 7.60 -27.97 -9.39
N GLU A 90 7.52 -29.21 -8.91
CA GLU A 90 6.37 -29.75 -8.19
C GLU A 90 6.13 -29.05 -6.84
N ILE A 91 7.18 -28.56 -6.18
CA ILE A 91 7.07 -27.77 -4.95
C ILE A 91 6.43 -26.43 -5.25
N VAL A 92 6.90 -25.74 -6.31
CA VAL A 92 6.34 -24.47 -6.76
C VAL A 92 4.87 -24.64 -7.18
N THR A 93 4.56 -25.69 -7.95
CA THR A 93 3.19 -25.98 -8.40
C THR A 93 2.24 -26.19 -7.21
N ARG A 94 2.66 -26.97 -6.21
CA ARG A 94 1.86 -27.17 -4.99
C ARG A 94 1.66 -25.87 -4.22
N ALA A 95 2.71 -25.06 -4.09
CA ALA A 95 2.63 -23.78 -3.38
C ALA A 95 1.68 -22.81 -4.10
N LEU A 96 1.76 -22.71 -5.41
CA LEU A 96 0.85 -21.87 -6.21
C LEU A 96 -0.61 -22.36 -6.15
N ALA A 97 -0.83 -23.67 -6.11
CA ALA A 97 -2.18 -24.24 -5.96
C ALA A 97 -2.81 -23.93 -4.59
N SER A 98 -2.00 -23.79 -3.55
CA SER A 98 -2.46 -23.44 -2.21
C SER A 98 -2.64 -21.94 -1.98
N ALA A 99 -2.11 -21.09 -2.87
CA ALA A 99 -2.22 -19.65 -2.73
C ALA A 99 -3.67 -19.17 -2.88
N PRO A 100 -4.17 -18.32 -1.99
CA PRO A 100 -5.53 -17.81 -2.08
C PRO A 100 -5.70 -16.94 -3.34
N LYS A 101 -6.79 -17.14 -4.05
CA LYS A 101 -7.18 -16.32 -5.22
C LYS A 101 -7.91 -15.04 -4.84
N HIS A 102 -8.47 -15.02 -3.64
CA HIS A 102 -9.16 -13.91 -3.03
C HIS A 102 -8.62 -13.69 -1.63
N ILE A 103 -8.38 -12.44 -1.29
CA ILE A 103 -8.03 -12.04 0.06
C ILE A 103 -9.06 -11.00 0.49
N HIS A 104 -9.77 -11.28 1.57
CA HIS A 104 -10.66 -10.32 2.18
C HIS A 104 -9.91 -9.61 3.30
N ALA A 105 -9.65 -8.31 3.12
CA ALA A 105 -8.97 -7.48 4.10
C ALA A 105 -10.02 -6.77 4.96
N HIS A 106 -10.07 -7.12 6.25
CA HIS A 106 -10.97 -6.50 7.21
C HIS A 106 -10.44 -5.14 7.66
N ALA A 107 -11.28 -4.12 7.58
CA ALA A 107 -11.00 -2.80 8.09
C ALA A 107 -11.52 -2.62 9.52
N GLY A 108 -11.12 -1.53 10.18
CA GLY A 108 -11.67 -1.17 11.49
C GLY A 108 -13.18 -0.85 11.47
N ALA A 109 -13.72 -0.51 10.30
CA ALA A 109 -15.15 -0.32 10.05
C ALA A 109 -15.59 -1.28 8.93
N PRO A 110 -16.60 -2.15 9.14
CA PRO A 110 -16.96 -3.20 8.16
C PRO A 110 -17.32 -2.69 6.76
N HIS A 111 -17.87 -1.49 6.65
CA HIS A 111 -18.19 -0.88 5.35
C HIS A 111 -16.94 -0.48 4.55
N ARG A 112 -15.74 -0.53 5.16
CA ARG A 112 -14.44 -0.24 4.55
C ARG A 112 -13.63 -1.50 4.25
N ASP A 113 -14.20 -2.69 4.44
CA ASP A 113 -13.56 -3.94 4.06
C ASP A 113 -13.23 -3.95 2.56
N LEU A 114 -12.14 -4.63 2.21
CA LEU A 114 -11.66 -4.69 0.83
C LEU A 114 -11.56 -6.12 0.34
N ASP A 115 -11.97 -6.32 -0.89
CA ASP A 115 -11.74 -7.55 -1.64
C ASP A 115 -10.51 -7.39 -2.55
N LEU A 116 -9.46 -8.15 -2.27
CA LEU A 116 -8.23 -8.18 -3.04
C LEU A 116 -8.25 -9.34 -4.02
N SER A 117 -8.94 -9.13 -5.13
CA SER A 117 -9.05 -10.08 -6.23
C SER A 117 -8.79 -9.39 -7.58
N LEU A 118 -8.57 -10.19 -8.61
CA LEU A 118 -8.37 -9.64 -9.96
C LEU A 118 -9.59 -8.83 -10.41
N GLY A 119 -9.31 -7.64 -10.97
CA GLY A 119 -10.33 -6.72 -11.43
C GLY A 119 -10.86 -5.74 -10.37
N GLN A 120 -10.50 -5.91 -9.10
CA GLN A 120 -10.77 -4.90 -8.08
C GLN A 120 -9.69 -3.81 -8.11
N LEU A 121 -10.10 -2.59 -7.84
CA LEU A 121 -9.19 -1.45 -7.69
C LEU A 121 -9.26 -0.95 -6.26
N SER A 122 -8.10 -0.67 -5.70
CA SER A 122 -7.98 0.03 -4.44
C SER A 122 -6.84 1.04 -4.53
N PHE A 123 -7.04 2.19 -3.95
CA PHE A 123 -6.09 3.29 -4.03
C PHE A 123 -5.39 3.50 -2.69
N MET A 124 -4.12 3.81 -2.78
CA MET A 124 -3.27 4.16 -1.65
C MET A 124 -2.51 5.43 -2.01
N ALA A 125 -2.35 6.33 -1.07
CA ALA A 125 -1.36 7.39 -1.21
C ALA A 125 0.04 6.77 -1.29
N GLY A 126 1.00 7.47 -1.91
CA GLY A 126 2.37 6.97 -2.05
C GLY A 126 2.99 6.55 -0.72
N CYS A 127 3.99 5.68 -0.73
CA CYS A 127 4.64 5.18 0.47
C CYS A 127 6.17 5.18 0.35
N GLY A 128 6.85 5.09 1.50
CA GLY A 128 8.30 4.94 1.59
C GLY A 128 9.12 6.18 1.24
N ALA A 129 8.52 7.37 1.23
CA ALA A 129 9.25 8.59 0.93
C ALA A 129 10.15 9.01 2.10
N PRO A 130 11.46 9.25 1.88
CA PRO A 130 12.37 9.69 2.95
C PRO A 130 12.20 11.17 3.27
N ASN A 131 11.64 11.96 2.37
CA ASN A 131 11.51 13.40 2.51
C ASN A 131 10.05 13.83 2.33
N VAL A 132 9.71 14.91 3.02
CA VAL A 132 8.46 15.65 2.87
C VAL A 132 8.74 17.03 2.29
N THR A 133 7.79 17.54 1.53
CA THR A 133 7.82 18.93 1.05
C THR A 133 6.54 19.61 1.50
N ASP A 134 6.65 20.71 2.21
CA ASP A 134 5.53 21.57 2.55
C ASP A 134 5.71 22.97 1.96
N ILE A 135 4.63 23.74 1.98
CA ILE A 135 4.60 25.04 1.33
C ILE A 135 5.41 26.11 2.08
N ASP A 136 5.57 25.96 3.39
CA ASP A 136 6.18 26.98 4.25
C ASP A 136 7.69 26.82 4.36
N VAL A 137 8.17 25.56 4.57
CA VAL A 137 9.60 25.27 4.80
C VAL A 137 10.28 24.50 3.69
N GLY A 138 9.54 24.12 2.64
CA GLY A 138 10.09 23.40 1.50
C GLY A 138 10.41 21.94 1.82
N ARG A 139 11.40 21.38 1.12
CA ARG A 139 11.79 19.97 1.23
C ARG A 139 12.71 19.74 2.43
N ARG A 140 12.36 18.76 3.25
CA ARG A 140 13.14 18.35 4.42
C ARG A 140 12.99 16.84 4.68
N ALA A 141 13.79 16.32 5.59
CA ALA A 141 13.63 14.96 6.09
C ALA A 141 12.25 14.78 6.75
N GLY A 142 11.61 13.65 6.50
CA GLY A 142 10.36 13.28 7.14
C GLY A 142 10.55 12.90 8.61
N ASN A 143 9.54 13.15 9.43
CA ASN A 143 9.52 12.81 10.85
C ASN A 143 8.20 12.11 11.22
N LEU A 144 8.08 11.64 12.47
CA LEU A 144 6.90 10.93 12.94
C LEU A 144 5.64 11.81 12.91
N ALA A 145 5.76 13.09 13.25
CA ALA A 145 4.63 14.01 13.19
C ALA A 145 4.11 14.23 11.77
N ASP A 146 5.00 14.25 10.77
CA ASP A 146 4.61 14.28 9.36
C ASP A 146 3.83 13.01 8.98
N TYR A 147 4.29 11.85 9.44
CA TYR A 147 3.59 10.59 9.22
C TYR A 147 2.17 10.62 9.82
N GLU A 148 2.04 11.01 11.08
CA GLU A 148 0.75 11.13 11.77
C GLU A 148 -0.21 12.12 11.06
N ASN A 149 0.32 13.22 10.55
CA ASN A 149 -0.47 14.19 9.79
C ASN A 149 -0.94 13.64 8.45
N LEU A 150 -0.09 12.88 7.76
CA LEU A 150 -0.47 12.21 6.52
C LEU A 150 -1.51 11.11 6.75
N VAL A 151 -1.40 10.33 7.84
CA VAL A 151 -2.42 9.35 8.23
C VAL A 151 -3.78 10.04 8.43
N LYS A 152 -3.82 11.12 9.20
CA LYS A 152 -5.06 11.91 9.42
C LYS A 152 -5.62 12.46 8.11
N LEU A 153 -4.76 12.98 7.24
CA LEU A 153 -5.16 13.51 5.95
C LEU A 153 -5.78 12.42 5.06
N VAL A 154 -5.12 11.26 4.96
CA VAL A 154 -5.59 10.14 4.13
C VAL A 154 -6.89 9.56 4.64
N GLN A 155 -7.07 9.46 5.96
CA GLN A 155 -8.34 9.02 6.57
C GLN A 155 -9.52 9.94 6.23
N GLY A 156 -9.24 11.19 5.89
CA GLY A 156 -10.26 12.15 5.47
C GLY A 156 -10.77 11.96 4.04
N PHE A 157 -10.17 11.04 3.25
CA PHE A 157 -10.56 10.81 1.86
C PHE A 157 -11.16 9.42 1.65
N ASP A 158 -12.42 9.37 1.24
CA ASP A 158 -13.12 8.10 0.96
C ASP A 158 -12.59 7.39 -0.29
N VAL A 159 -11.87 8.08 -1.16
CA VAL A 159 -11.24 7.49 -2.36
C VAL A 159 -9.97 6.69 -2.04
N LEU A 160 -9.37 6.89 -0.86
CA LEU A 160 -8.16 6.18 -0.44
C LEU A 160 -8.52 5.05 0.52
N GLN A 161 -8.30 3.82 0.10
CA GLN A 161 -8.70 2.63 0.85
C GLN A 161 -7.59 2.07 1.72
N TRP A 162 -6.32 2.32 1.35
CA TRP A 162 -5.18 1.76 2.03
C TRP A 162 -4.39 2.80 2.82
N GLN A 163 -4.02 2.40 4.02
CA GLN A 163 -2.98 3.06 4.80
C GLN A 163 -1.62 2.44 4.47
N GLY A 164 -0.58 3.26 4.37
CA GLY A 164 0.77 2.80 4.13
C GLY A 164 1.81 3.61 4.91
N PRO A 165 3.07 3.19 4.91
CA PRO A 165 4.16 3.97 5.49
C PRO A 165 4.46 5.17 4.57
N TYR A 166 3.64 6.19 4.62
CA TYR A 166 3.66 7.34 3.70
C TYR A 166 5.01 8.05 3.68
N ILE A 167 5.63 8.17 4.84
CA ILE A 167 6.93 8.82 4.99
C ILE A 167 7.76 8.08 6.02
N GLU A 168 9.09 8.08 5.83
CA GLU A 168 10.03 7.56 6.80
C GLU A 168 10.19 8.52 7.96
N ALA A 169 9.86 8.08 9.17
CA ALA A 169 10.09 8.83 10.41
C ALA A 169 11.59 8.82 10.76
N GLN A 170 12.36 9.72 10.16
CA GLN A 170 13.82 9.73 10.29
C GLN A 170 14.32 10.21 11.66
N ASP A 171 13.46 10.83 12.45
CA ASP A 171 13.66 11.16 13.86
C ASP A 171 13.53 9.94 14.79
N VAL A 172 13.04 8.80 14.29
CA VAL A 172 12.94 7.54 15.02
C VAL A 172 14.06 6.59 14.58
N PRO A 173 14.79 5.94 15.51
CA PRO A 173 15.81 4.94 15.18
C PRO A 173 15.25 3.86 14.24
N PRO A 174 15.98 3.43 13.19
CA PRO A 174 15.48 2.53 12.15
C PRO A 174 14.81 1.25 12.67
N HIS A 175 15.37 0.64 13.71
CA HIS A 175 14.85 -0.60 14.31
C HIS A 175 13.55 -0.41 15.13
N LEU A 176 13.16 0.84 15.42
CA LEU A 176 11.92 1.16 16.15
C LEU A 176 10.84 1.80 15.26
N ARG A 177 11.17 2.14 14.00
CA ARG A 177 10.24 2.87 13.12
C ARG A 177 8.92 2.13 12.91
N HIS A 178 8.98 0.82 12.68
CA HIS A 178 7.77 0.02 12.47
C HIS A 178 6.85 0.02 13.69
N TYR A 179 7.38 0.06 14.91
CA TYR A 179 6.56 0.21 16.12
C TYR A 179 5.94 1.60 16.22
N ALA A 180 6.73 2.64 15.92
CA ALA A 180 6.25 4.02 15.98
C ALA A 180 5.11 4.26 15.00
N VAL A 181 5.27 3.84 13.73
CA VAL A 181 4.23 4.00 12.70
C VAL A 181 2.99 3.12 12.94
N SER A 182 3.15 1.99 13.63
CA SER A 182 1.99 1.13 14.00
C SER A 182 1.16 1.70 15.16
N ARG A 183 1.71 2.65 15.93
CA ARG A 183 1.01 3.34 17.02
C ARG A 183 0.33 4.62 16.58
N ALA A 184 0.80 5.22 15.50
CA ALA A 184 0.25 6.45 14.95
C ALA A 184 -1.12 6.25 14.30
#